data_d728b8a13da1b84a2007a5649c25e9dd
#
_entry.id   d728b8a13da1b84a2007a5649c25e9dd
#
_cell.length_a   1.000
_cell.length_b   1.000
_cell.length_c   1.000
_cell.angle_alpha   90.00
_cell.angle_beta   90.00
_cell.angle_gamma   90.00
#
_symmetry.space_group_name_H-M   'P 1'
#
loop_
_entity.id
_entity.type
_entity.pdbx_description
1 polymer ?
#
loop_
_entity_poly.entity_id
_entity_poly.type
_entity_poly.pdbx_seq_one_letter_code
_entity_poly.pdbx_strand_id
1 'polypeptide(L)'
;MNDINKICIMTQGKENDHRKEELYQLTFDENDRVSFNALWALTHFDEANNPWLFQKHDDLIDRVLVEKNETRRRLMLQLLLRQPFEEESLRSDFIDFCIAKITACSQPYAIRCYCMKLAYEQMKYY
;
A
#
# COMPACT_ATOMS: atom_id res chain seq x y z
N MET A 1 1.38 -20.65 -15.11
CA MET A 1 0.88 -19.50 -14.34
C MET A 1 1.29 -19.65 -12.90
N ASN A 2 1.85 -18.62 -12.31
CA ASN A 2 2.23 -18.69 -10.90
C ASN A 2 1.02 -18.47 -9.99
N ASP A 3 1.19 -18.76 -8.70
CA ASP A 3 0.11 -18.67 -7.73
C ASP A 3 -0.42 -17.24 -7.56
N ILE A 4 0.44 -16.23 -7.70
CA ILE A 4 0.03 -14.83 -7.59
C ILE A 4 -0.94 -14.45 -8.71
N ASN A 5 -0.66 -14.88 -9.94
CA ASN A 5 -1.56 -14.62 -11.08
C ASN A 5 -2.91 -15.28 -10.87
N LYS A 6 -2.92 -16.50 -10.35
CA LYS A 6 -4.17 -17.20 -10.04
C LYS A 6 -4.98 -16.46 -8.98
N ILE A 7 -4.33 -15.99 -7.93
CA ILE A 7 -4.98 -15.21 -6.88
C ILE A 7 -5.57 -13.93 -7.47
N CYS A 8 -4.83 -13.22 -8.32
CA CYS A 8 -5.32 -12.00 -8.95
C CYS A 8 -6.56 -12.27 -9.81
N ILE A 9 -6.54 -13.34 -10.62
CA ILE A 9 -7.68 -13.70 -11.46
C ILE A 9 -8.91 -14.01 -10.60
N MET A 10 -8.73 -14.69 -9.49
CA MET A 10 -9.83 -15.11 -8.61
C MET A 10 -10.40 -13.97 -7.77
N THR A 11 -9.64 -12.91 -7.52
CA THR A 11 -10.01 -11.86 -6.57
C THR A 11 -10.39 -10.54 -7.20
N GLN A 12 -10.00 -10.29 -8.45
CA GLN A 12 -10.31 -9.04 -9.13
C GLN A 12 -11.75 -9.00 -9.65
N GLY A 13 -12.24 -7.77 -9.89
CA GLY A 13 -13.60 -7.54 -10.39
C GLY A 13 -14.54 -7.14 -9.27
N LYS A 14 -15.62 -6.41 -9.63
CA LYS A 14 -16.59 -5.91 -8.64
C LYS A 14 -17.31 -7.01 -7.90
N GLU A 15 -17.61 -8.11 -8.58
CA GLU A 15 -18.30 -9.26 -8.00
C GLU A 15 -17.45 -10.02 -6.99
N ASN A 16 -16.16 -9.70 -6.90
CA ASN A 16 -15.22 -10.39 -6.03
C ASN A 16 -14.77 -9.55 -4.82
N ASP A 17 -15.50 -8.51 -4.45
CA ASP A 17 -15.11 -7.67 -3.31
C ASP A 17 -14.95 -8.48 -2.03
N HIS A 18 -15.80 -9.48 -1.82
CA HIS A 18 -15.68 -10.39 -0.68
C HIS A 18 -14.32 -11.11 -0.67
N ARG A 19 -13.86 -11.59 -1.83
CA ARG A 19 -12.57 -12.28 -1.94
C ARG A 19 -11.41 -11.31 -1.78
N LYS A 20 -11.57 -10.07 -2.24
CA LYS A 20 -10.57 -9.03 -2.01
C LYS A 20 -10.40 -8.76 -0.52
N GLU A 21 -11.50 -8.70 0.23
CA GLU A 21 -11.44 -8.54 1.68
C GLU A 21 -10.73 -9.71 2.35
N GLU A 22 -11.00 -10.94 1.93
CA GLU A 22 -10.31 -12.12 2.45
C GLU A 22 -8.80 -12.02 2.17
N LEU A 23 -8.41 -11.62 0.96
CA LEU A 23 -7.01 -11.43 0.60
C LEU A 23 -6.38 -10.33 1.46
N TYR A 24 -7.10 -9.23 1.67
CA TYR A 24 -6.60 -8.15 2.50
C TYR A 24 -6.35 -8.62 3.93
N GLN A 25 -7.22 -9.45 4.48
CA GLN A 25 -7.03 -10.00 5.83
C GLN A 25 -5.78 -10.86 5.92
N LEU A 26 -5.39 -11.55 4.84
CA LEU A 26 -4.15 -12.32 4.83
C LEU A 26 -2.91 -11.44 4.94
N THR A 27 -3.00 -10.16 4.63
CA THR A 27 -1.87 -9.23 4.83
C THR A 27 -1.54 -9.02 6.30
N PHE A 28 -2.45 -9.40 7.21
CA PHE A 28 -2.24 -9.32 8.66
C PHE A 28 -1.74 -10.65 9.25
N ASP A 29 -1.55 -11.68 8.42
CA ASP A 29 -1.14 -12.99 8.91
C ASP A 29 0.22 -12.92 9.62
N GLU A 30 0.37 -13.66 10.70
CA GLU A 30 1.61 -13.71 11.48
C GLU A 30 2.77 -14.32 10.69
N ASN A 31 2.46 -15.19 9.73
CA ASN A 31 3.47 -15.76 8.86
C ASN A 31 3.89 -14.71 7.84
N ASP A 32 5.16 -14.29 7.90
CA ASP A 32 5.70 -13.24 7.05
C ASP A 32 5.55 -13.55 5.55
N ARG A 33 5.69 -14.82 5.19
CA ARG A 33 5.55 -15.25 3.80
C ARG A 33 4.12 -15.08 3.29
N VAL A 34 3.14 -15.44 4.12
CA VAL A 34 1.73 -15.29 3.76
C VAL A 34 1.38 -13.82 3.60
N SER A 35 1.75 -12.99 4.57
CA SER A 35 1.44 -11.56 4.53
C SER A 35 2.14 -10.88 3.36
N PHE A 36 3.40 -11.23 3.09
CA PHE A 36 4.15 -10.69 1.95
C PHE A 36 3.48 -11.04 0.63
N ASN A 37 3.13 -12.33 0.45
CA ASN A 37 2.51 -12.79 -0.79
C ASN A 37 1.14 -12.14 -1.02
N ALA A 38 0.38 -11.93 0.05
CA ALA A 38 -0.90 -11.25 -0.04
C ALA A 38 -0.73 -9.78 -0.48
N LEU A 39 0.22 -9.07 0.12
CA LEU A 39 0.54 -7.70 -0.29
C LEU A 39 1.01 -7.65 -1.74
N TRP A 40 1.88 -8.57 -2.12
CA TRP A 40 2.37 -8.66 -3.49
C TRP A 40 1.21 -8.84 -4.47
N ALA A 41 0.28 -9.75 -4.16
CA ALA A 41 -0.89 -9.98 -5.02
C ALA A 41 -1.72 -8.71 -5.20
N LEU A 42 -1.92 -7.94 -4.14
CA LEU A 42 -2.64 -6.67 -4.22
C LEU A 42 -1.94 -5.67 -5.15
N THR A 43 -0.61 -5.65 -5.16
CA THR A 43 0.14 -4.73 -6.04
C THR A 43 -0.02 -5.08 -7.53
N HIS A 44 -0.49 -6.29 -7.83
CA HIS A 44 -0.70 -6.74 -9.21
C HIS A 44 -2.14 -6.55 -9.70
N PHE A 45 -3.02 -6.00 -8.88
CA PHE A 45 -4.41 -5.75 -9.29
C PHE A 45 -4.45 -4.67 -10.37
N ASP A 46 -5.39 -4.82 -11.31
CA ASP A 46 -5.64 -3.81 -12.34
C ASP A 46 -6.20 -2.52 -11.72
N GLU A 47 -6.02 -1.41 -12.43
CA GLU A 47 -6.48 -0.10 -11.97
C GLU A 47 -7.98 -0.04 -11.71
N ALA A 48 -8.77 -0.87 -12.38
CA ALA A 48 -10.21 -0.97 -12.15
C ALA A 48 -10.56 -1.30 -10.69
N ASN A 49 -9.62 -1.86 -9.93
CA ASN A 49 -9.80 -2.22 -8.53
C ASN A 49 -9.39 -1.09 -7.57
N ASN A 50 -8.87 0.02 -8.06
CA ASN A 50 -8.43 1.13 -7.21
C ASN A 50 -9.55 1.71 -6.33
N PRO A 51 -10.81 1.84 -6.79
CA PRO A 51 -11.88 2.32 -5.88
C PRO A 51 -12.05 1.44 -4.65
N TRP A 52 -11.94 0.12 -4.78
CA TRP A 52 -11.98 -0.78 -3.63
C TRP A 52 -10.75 -0.56 -2.75
N LEU A 53 -9.57 -0.46 -3.34
CA LEU A 53 -8.33 -0.27 -2.61
C LEU A 53 -8.33 1.06 -1.85
N PHE A 54 -8.93 2.11 -2.43
CA PHE A 54 -9.02 3.42 -1.79
C PHE A 54 -9.75 3.36 -0.45
N GLN A 55 -10.68 2.42 -0.28
CA GLN A 55 -11.36 2.22 1.01
C GLN A 55 -10.39 1.81 2.11
N LYS A 56 -9.21 1.29 1.75
CA LYS A 56 -8.17 0.85 2.69
C LYS A 56 -7.10 1.91 2.94
N HIS A 57 -7.27 3.11 2.38
CA HIS A 57 -6.25 4.16 2.39
C HIS A 57 -5.77 4.49 3.81
N ASP A 58 -6.68 4.82 4.72
CA ASP A 58 -6.31 5.18 6.08
C ASP A 58 -5.73 4.00 6.86
N ASP A 59 -6.28 2.80 6.65
CA ASP A 59 -5.76 1.60 7.29
C ASP A 59 -4.33 1.31 6.84
N LEU A 60 -4.06 1.45 5.54
CA LEU A 60 -2.70 1.27 5.01
C LEU A 60 -1.73 2.29 5.59
N ILE A 61 -2.16 3.54 5.73
CA ILE A 61 -1.33 4.58 6.35
C ILE A 61 -1.02 4.19 7.79
N ASP A 62 -2.02 3.81 8.57
CA ASP A 62 -1.82 3.41 9.96
C ASP A 62 -0.80 2.26 10.06
N ARG A 63 -0.90 1.30 9.16
CA ARG A 63 0.00 0.14 9.14
C ARG A 63 1.42 0.52 8.76
N VAL A 64 1.57 1.40 7.77
CA VAL A 64 2.89 1.86 7.33
C VAL A 64 3.64 2.56 8.46
N LEU A 65 2.93 3.36 9.26
CA LEU A 65 3.54 4.13 10.34
C LEU A 65 4.16 3.23 11.41
N VAL A 66 3.62 2.03 11.61
CA VAL A 66 4.09 1.11 12.66
C VAL A 66 4.82 -0.12 12.11
N GLU A 67 4.86 -0.32 10.80
CA GLU A 67 5.47 -1.50 10.18
C GLU A 67 6.98 -1.47 10.34
N LYS A 68 7.54 -2.56 10.84
CA LYS A 68 8.99 -2.70 11.06
C LYS A 68 9.70 -3.44 9.94
N ASN A 69 8.96 -4.24 9.16
CA ASN A 69 9.54 -5.01 8.05
C ASN A 69 9.61 -4.12 6.81
N GLU A 70 10.82 -3.88 6.31
CA GLU A 70 11.05 -2.98 5.19
C GLU A 70 10.38 -3.46 3.91
N THR A 71 10.34 -4.76 3.67
CA THR A 71 9.73 -5.32 2.46
C THR A 71 8.22 -5.10 2.46
N ARG A 72 7.56 -5.37 3.59
CA ARG A 72 6.12 -5.13 3.70
C ARG A 72 5.81 -3.64 3.61
N ARG A 73 6.62 -2.80 4.26
CA ARG A 73 6.45 -1.34 4.18
C ARG A 73 6.52 -0.85 2.74
N ARG A 74 7.49 -1.35 1.98
CA ARG A 74 7.64 -0.98 0.57
C ARG A 74 6.39 -1.33 -0.24
N LEU A 75 5.84 -2.52 -0.04
CA LEU A 75 4.64 -2.95 -0.75
C LEU A 75 3.42 -2.10 -0.37
N MET A 76 3.29 -1.76 0.92
CA MET A 76 2.21 -0.88 1.38
C MET A 76 2.32 0.52 0.76
N LEU A 77 3.53 1.05 0.67
CA LEU A 77 3.77 2.34 0.03
C LEU A 77 3.43 2.30 -1.46
N GLN A 78 3.73 1.19 -2.14
CA GLN A 78 3.33 1.00 -3.54
C GLN A 78 1.81 1.03 -3.70
N LEU A 79 1.09 0.40 -2.78
CA LEU A 79 -0.37 0.41 -2.82
C LEU A 79 -0.91 1.83 -2.62
N LEU A 80 -0.30 2.61 -1.74
CA LEU A 80 -0.70 3.99 -1.51
C LEU A 80 -0.43 4.88 -2.72
N LEU A 81 0.66 4.61 -3.45
CA LEU A 81 1.00 5.37 -4.67
C LEU A 81 0.00 5.16 -5.80
N ARG A 82 -0.76 4.07 -5.78
CA ARG A 82 -1.76 3.80 -6.80
C ARG A 82 -3.02 4.65 -6.65
N GLN A 83 -3.14 5.39 -5.55
CA GLN A 83 -4.37 6.05 -5.16
C GLN A 83 -4.23 7.56 -5.25
N PRO A 84 -5.30 8.27 -5.64
CA PRO A 84 -5.25 9.72 -5.61
C PRO A 84 -5.24 10.20 -4.16
N PHE A 85 -4.51 11.28 -3.92
CA PHE A 85 -4.58 12.00 -2.66
C PHE A 85 -5.48 13.21 -2.88
N GLU A 86 -6.56 13.27 -2.11
CA GLU A 86 -7.49 14.39 -2.13
C GLU A 86 -7.27 15.23 -0.87
N GLU A 87 -7.64 16.50 -0.94
CA GLU A 87 -7.41 17.41 0.19
C GLU A 87 -8.02 16.87 1.48
N GLU A 88 -9.21 16.27 1.38
CA GLU A 88 -9.93 15.73 2.53
C GLU A 88 -9.27 14.47 3.12
N SER A 89 -8.42 13.80 2.36
CA SER A 89 -7.78 12.57 2.81
C SER A 89 -6.36 12.79 3.34
N LEU A 90 -5.91 14.03 3.40
CA LEU A 90 -4.55 14.33 3.85
C LEU A 90 -4.40 14.08 5.35
N ARG A 91 -3.23 13.54 5.73
CA ARG A 91 -2.90 13.28 7.13
C ARG A 91 -1.50 13.82 7.41
N SER A 92 -1.41 14.69 8.40
CA SER A 92 -0.12 15.30 8.77
C SER A 92 0.88 14.26 9.27
N ASP A 93 0.44 13.24 9.99
CA ASP A 93 1.31 12.17 10.49
C ASP A 93 1.98 11.40 9.35
N PHE A 94 1.25 11.15 8.26
CA PHE A 94 1.80 10.46 7.10
C PHE A 94 2.76 11.36 6.31
N ILE A 95 2.43 12.63 6.17
CA ILE A 95 3.33 13.61 5.52
C ILE A 95 4.66 13.67 6.29
N ASP A 96 4.59 13.79 7.61
CA ASP A 96 5.77 13.84 8.47
C ASP A 96 6.60 12.56 8.33
N PHE A 97 5.94 11.40 8.29
CA PHE A 97 6.59 10.12 8.06
C PHE A 97 7.37 10.11 6.74
N CYS A 98 6.73 10.54 5.65
CA CYS A 98 7.36 10.56 4.34
C CYS A 98 8.59 11.47 4.33
N ILE A 99 8.48 12.67 4.91
CA ILE A 99 9.59 13.62 4.98
C ILE A 99 10.75 13.04 5.79
N ALA A 100 10.44 12.42 6.93
CA ALA A 100 11.47 11.80 7.77
C ALA A 100 12.22 10.69 7.03
N LYS A 101 11.52 9.88 6.24
CA LYS A 101 12.16 8.79 5.48
C LYS A 101 13.03 9.32 4.34
N ILE A 102 12.62 10.41 3.68
CA ILE A 102 13.41 11.00 2.60
C ILE A 102 14.78 11.46 3.12
N THR A 103 14.79 12.06 4.31
CA THR A 103 16.01 12.63 4.89
C THR A 103 16.87 11.62 5.64
N ALA A 104 16.37 10.41 5.89
CA ALA A 104 17.10 9.39 6.63
C ALA A 104 17.99 8.59 5.68
N CYS A 105 19.30 8.87 5.67
CA CYS A 105 20.26 8.23 4.76
C CYS A 105 20.35 6.71 4.93
N SER A 106 19.95 6.19 6.09
CA SER A 106 19.98 4.75 6.36
C SER A 106 18.81 3.99 5.74
N GLN A 107 17.80 4.67 5.21
CA GLN A 107 16.65 4.01 4.63
C GLN A 107 16.96 3.45 3.25
N PRO A 108 16.39 2.29 2.86
CA PRO A 108 16.56 1.75 1.51
C PRO A 108 16.13 2.75 0.44
N TYR A 109 16.82 2.72 -0.69
CA TYR A 109 16.56 3.64 -1.80
C TYR A 109 15.10 3.61 -2.26
N ALA A 110 14.52 2.41 -2.40
CA ALA A 110 13.13 2.28 -2.85
C ALA A 110 12.14 2.96 -1.88
N ILE A 111 12.35 2.82 -0.58
CA ILE A 111 11.52 3.46 0.45
C ILE A 111 11.60 4.98 0.30
N ARG A 112 12.82 5.50 0.14
CA ARG A 112 13.02 6.96 -0.01
C ARG A 112 12.35 7.48 -1.26
N CYS A 113 12.46 6.77 -2.39
CA CYS A 113 11.82 7.16 -3.64
C CYS A 113 10.29 7.18 -3.53
N TYR A 114 9.69 6.15 -2.94
CA TYR A 114 8.24 6.11 -2.76
C TYR A 114 7.78 7.23 -1.84
N CYS A 115 8.51 7.51 -0.78
CA CYS A 115 8.18 8.59 0.14
C CYS A 115 8.28 9.95 -0.53
N MET A 116 9.24 10.16 -1.42
CA MET A 116 9.35 11.39 -2.19
C MET A 116 8.12 11.61 -3.08
N LYS A 117 7.70 10.57 -3.79
CA LYS A 117 6.52 10.63 -4.67
C LYS A 117 5.25 10.89 -3.85
N LEU A 118 5.11 10.20 -2.72
CA LEU A 118 3.95 10.36 -1.85
C LEU A 118 3.91 11.74 -1.21
N ALA A 119 5.06 12.24 -0.77
CA ALA A 119 5.15 13.59 -0.22
C ALA A 119 4.74 14.64 -1.28
N TYR A 120 5.21 14.48 -2.50
CA TYR A 120 4.85 15.39 -3.60
C TYR A 120 3.34 15.41 -3.82
N GLU A 121 2.71 14.24 -3.88
CA GLU A 121 1.27 14.13 -4.12
C GLU A 121 0.46 14.82 -3.03
N GLN A 122 0.92 14.75 -1.79
CA GLN A 122 0.23 15.38 -0.66
C GLN A 122 0.49 16.88 -0.59
N MET A 123 1.70 17.30 -0.91
CA MET A 123 2.10 18.71 -0.78
C MET A 123 1.52 19.62 -1.85
N LYS A 124 0.89 19.05 -2.88
CA LYS A 124 0.17 19.85 -3.89
C LYS A 124 -0.92 20.73 -3.29
N TYR A 125 -1.42 20.34 -2.11
CA TYR A 125 -2.54 21.04 -1.46
C TYR A 125 -2.09 22.06 -0.42
N TYR A 126 -0.78 22.28 -0.29
CA TYR A 126 -0.24 23.22 0.70
C TYR A 126 0.33 24.49 0.09
#